data_9d484affa6102ff573f1ed049cd05485
#
_entry.id   9d484affa6102ff573f1ed049cd05485
#
_cell.length_a   1.000
_cell.length_b   1.000
_cell.length_c   1.000
_cell.angle_alpha   90.00
_cell.angle_beta   90.00
_cell.angle_gamma   90.00
#
_symmetry.space_group_name_H-M   'P 1'
#
loop_
_entity.id
_entity.type
_entity.pdbx_description
1 polymer ?
#
loop_
_entity_poly.entity_id
_entity_poly.type
_entity_poly.pdbx_seq_one_letter_code
_entity_poly.pdbx_strand_id
1 'polypeptide(L)'
;MADLLSLDAQMPLIANIDTGPLWGASADRGQVQRHLDTGADDGPAADWSVGHFTNPVDVQRGTGGAIVTVRDTYPALGGGIHLQPASRFAAALRRDDGREGGVLCVCDAGRAAGLERDLAARGLQVRHWDNGTPEPSSG
;
A
#
# COMPACT_ATOMS: atom_id res chain seq x y z
N MET A 1 4.50 -6.26 0.38
CA MET A 1 3.02 -6.18 0.33
C MET A 1 2.38 -7.54 0.18
N ALA A 2 2.69 -8.32 -0.86
CA ALA A 2 2.12 -9.67 -1.01
C ALA A 2 2.34 -10.57 0.22
N ASP A 3 3.48 -10.45 0.87
CA ASP A 3 3.77 -11.22 2.09
C ASP A 3 2.91 -10.78 3.28
N LEU A 4 2.54 -9.50 3.37
CA LEU A 4 1.61 -9.01 4.38
C LEU A 4 0.20 -9.56 4.16
N LEU A 5 -0.31 -9.48 2.93
CA LEU A 5 -1.63 -10.00 2.57
C LEU A 5 -1.70 -11.53 2.70
N SER A 6 -0.57 -12.24 2.55
CA SER A 6 -0.52 -13.70 2.74
C SER A 6 -0.52 -14.15 4.19
N LEU A 7 -0.21 -13.28 5.15
CA LEU A 7 -0.23 -13.61 6.58
C LEU A 7 -1.65 -13.80 7.09
N ASP A 8 -2.56 -12.94 6.66
CA ASP A 8 -3.98 -13.03 6.97
C ASP A 8 -4.77 -12.21 5.94
N ALA A 9 -5.49 -12.90 5.06
CA ALA A 9 -6.28 -12.25 4.01
C ALA A 9 -7.43 -11.38 4.56
N GLN A 10 -7.76 -11.52 5.83
CA GLN A 10 -8.81 -10.73 6.49
C GLN A 10 -8.27 -9.59 7.36
N MET A 11 -6.94 -9.50 7.52
CA MET A 11 -6.33 -8.44 8.31
C MET A 11 -6.41 -7.11 7.56
N PRO A 12 -7.12 -6.09 8.10
CA PRO A 12 -7.14 -4.78 7.48
C PRO A 12 -5.74 -4.16 7.42
N LEU A 13 -5.36 -3.72 6.24
CA LEU A 13 -4.13 -2.99 6.01
C LEU A 13 -4.46 -1.54 5.63
N ILE A 14 -3.78 -0.59 6.24
CA ILE A 14 -3.89 0.83 5.91
C ILE A 14 -2.50 1.30 5.50
N ALA A 15 -2.34 1.69 4.24
CA ALA A 15 -1.10 2.22 3.70
C ALA A 15 -1.08 3.74 3.79
N ASN A 16 -0.02 4.31 4.36
CA ASN A 16 0.30 5.74 4.34
C ASN A 16 1.29 5.98 3.20
N ILE A 17 0.86 6.66 2.16
CA ILE A 17 1.58 6.80 0.90
C ILE A 17 1.69 8.26 0.45
N ASP A 18 2.61 8.53 -0.47
CA ASP A 18 2.53 9.66 -1.40
C ASP A 18 1.89 9.19 -2.70
N THR A 19 0.89 9.92 -3.20
CA THR A 19 0.18 9.54 -4.43
C THR A 19 0.97 9.83 -5.70
N GLY A 20 1.95 10.72 -5.68
CA GLY A 20 2.72 11.13 -6.85
C GLY A 20 3.36 9.98 -7.66
N PRO A 21 3.94 8.96 -7.04
CA PRO A 21 4.50 7.81 -7.76
C PRO A 21 3.47 6.88 -8.41
N LEU A 22 2.19 6.95 -8.05
CA LEU A 22 1.15 6.03 -8.53
C LEU A 22 0.80 6.24 -10.01
N TRP A 23 0.17 5.24 -10.63
CA TRP A 23 -0.57 5.45 -11.85
C TRP A 23 -1.82 6.27 -11.57
N GLY A 24 -2.18 7.16 -12.49
CA GLY A 24 -3.45 7.87 -12.45
C GLY A 24 -4.64 6.94 -12.59
N ALA A 25 -5.81 7.38 -12.14
CA ALA A 25 -7.03 6.58 -12.09
C ALA A 25 -7.57 6.13 -13.46
N SER A 26 -7.08 6.70 -14.55
CA SER A 26 -7.46 6.35 -15.92
C SER A 26 -6.71 5.17 -16.52
N ALA A 27 -5.87 4.47 -15.73
CA ALA A 27 -5.20 3.25 -16.19
C ALA A 27 -6.22 2.21 -16.65
N ASP A 28 -6.06 1.72 -17.89
CA ASP A 28 -6.97 0.76 -18.50
C ASP A 28 -6.52 -0.70 -18.29
N ARG A 29 -7.43 -1.63 -18.59
CA ARG A 29 -7.16 -3.06 -18.46
C ARG A 29 -6.00 -3.54 -19.34
N GLY A 30 -5.80 -2.92 -20.50
CA GLY A 30 -4.71 -3.28 -21.41
C GLY A 30 -3.35 -2.92 -20.84
N GLN A 31 -3.24 -1.76 -20.19
CA GLN A 31 -2.02 -1.32 -19.48
C GLN A 31 -1.71 -2.25 -18.29
N VAL A 32 -2.72 -2.60 -17.51
CA VAL A 32 -2.60 -3.56 -16.40
C VAL A 32 -2.11 -4.92 -16.91
N GLN A 33 -2.72 -5.44 -17.99
CA GLN A 33 -2.32 -6.72 -18.56
C GLN A 33 -0.89 -6.68 -19.10
N ARG A 34 -0.51 -5.63 -19.84
CA ARG A 34 0.88 -5.47 -20.31
C ARG A 34 1.88 -5.42 -19.16
N HIS A 35 1.54 -4.72 -18.07
CA HIS A 35 2.40 -4.72 -16.88
C HIS A 35 2.58 -6.13 -16.30
N LEU A 36 1.50 -6.88 -16.15
CA LEU A 36 1.55 -8.25 -15.65
C LEU A 36 2.39 -9.18 -16.54
N ASP A 37 2.29 -9.02 -17.87
CA ASP A 37 2.95 -9.88 -18.82
C ASP A 37 4.43 -9.52 -19.04
N THR A 38 4.75 -8.22 -19.07
CA THR A 38 6.05 -7.72 -19.54
C THR A 38 6.79 -6.82 -18.57
N GLY A 39 6.12 -6.35 -17.50
CA GLY A 39 6.66 -5.35 -16.60
C GLY A 39 6.59 -3.91 -17.15
N ALA A 40 5.90 -3.69 -18.28
CA ALA A 40 5.76 -2.35 -18.85
C ALA A 40 5.15 -1.38 -17.84
N ASP A 41 5.72 -0.18 -17.76
CA ASP A 41 5.29 0.88 -16.84
C ASP A 41 4.78 2.09 -17.65
N ASP A 42 3.77 1.85 -18.49
CA ASP A 42 3.18 2.78 -19.44
C ASP A 42 1.80 3.33 -19.02
N GLY A 43 1.44 3.16 -17.76
CA GLY A 43 0.23 3.75 -17.21
C GLY A 43 0.31 5.27 -17.10
N PRO A 44 -0.85 5.95 -17.03
CA PRO A 44 -0.91 7.40 -16.93
C PRO A 44 -0.24 7.88 -15.65
N ALA A 45 0.40 9.04 -15.70
CA ALA A 45 0.93 9.67 -14.50
C ALA A 45 -0.20 10.06 -13.54
N ALA A 46 0.07 10.06 -12.25
CA ALA A 46 -0.84 10.65 -11.27
C ALA A 46 -1.00 12.16 -11.56
N ASP A 47 -2.22 12.65 -11.43
CA ASP A 47 -2.57 14.06 -11.62
C ASP A 47 -2.47 14.88 -10.33
N TRP A 48 -2.09 14.24 -9.23
CA TRP A 48 -1.92 14.88 -7.92
C TRP A 48 -0.81 14.16 -7.10
N SER A 49 -0.17 14.89 -6.18
CA SER A 49 0.86 14.37 -5.26
C SER A 49 0.59 14.89 -3.87
N VAL A 50 0.07 14.02 -3.02
CA VAL A 50 -0.28 14.32 -1.63
C VAL A 50 -0.09 13.09 -0.75
N GLY A 51 0.12 13.31 0.55
CA GLY A 51 0.06 12.24 1.53
C GLY A 51 -1.37 11.71 1.67
N HIS A 52 -1.55 10.40 1.60
CA HIS A 52 -2.85 9.78 1.56
C HIS A 52 -2.88 8.41 2.25
N PHE A 53 -4.03 8.04 2.78
CA PHE A 53 -4.26 6.72 3.37
C PHE A 53 -5.16 5.88 2.46
N THR A 54 -4.69 4.67 2.13
CA THR A 54 -5.41 3.74 1.26
C THR A 54 -5.39 2.33 1.84
N ASN A 55 -6.24 1.44 1.32
CA ASN A 55 -6.30 0.05 1.73
C ASN A 55 -5.83 -0.86 0.59
N PRO A 56 -4.60 -1.39 0.62
CA PRO A 56 -4.22 -2.48 -0.28
C PRO A 56 -4.97 -3.75 0.11
N VAL A 57 -5.68 -4.35 -0.84
CA VAL A 57 -6.59 -5.48 -0.57
C VAL A 57 -6.23 -6.76 -1.31
N ASP A 58 -5.43 -6.66 -2.37
CA ASP A 58 -5.00 -7.84 -3.16
C ASP A 58 -3.70 -7.55 -3.90
N VAL A 59 -2.97 -8.61 -4.26
CA VAL A 59 -1.80 -8.56 -5.14
C VAL A 59 -1.88 -9.66 -6.18
N GLN A 60 -2.10 -9.27 -7.42
CA GLN A 60 -2.01 -10.16 -8.57
C GLN A 60 -0.58 -10.18 -9.11
N ARG A 61 -0.03 -11.37 -9.35
CA ARG A 61 1.32 -11.56 -9.94
C ARG A 61 1.19 -12.05 -11.36
N GLY A 62 1.99 -11.48 -12.26
CA GLY A 62 2.22 -11.92 -13.62
C GLY A 62 3.68 -12.34 -13.84
N THR A 63 4.04 -12.67 -15.06
CA THR A 63 5.40 -13.05 -15.45
C THR A 63 6.36 -11.85 -15.49
N GLY A 64 5.85 -10.66 -15.82
CA GLY A 64 6.63 -9.43 -15.95
C GLY A 64 6.54 -8.52 -14.74
N GLY A 65 5.44 -8.56 -13.98
CA GLY A 65 5.23 -7.66 -12.87
C GLY A 65 4.14 -8.10 -11.92
N ALA A 66 3.81 -7.23 -10.97
CA ALA A 66 2.71 -7.45 -10.05
C ALA A 66 1.86 -6.18 -9.90
N ILE A 67 0.58 -6.36 -9.73
CA ILE A 67 -0.41 -5.30 -9.50
C ILE A 67 -0.98 -5.42 -8.10
N VAL A 68 -1.00 -4.31 -7.40
CA VAL A 68 -1.70 -4.13 -6.12
C VAL A 68 -3.08 -3.57 -6.39
N THR A 69 -4.12 -4.25 -5.92
CA THR A 69 -5.47 -3.71 -5.88
C THR A 69 -5.61 -2.83 -4.64
N VAL A 70 -5.95 -1.57 -4.85
CA VAL A 70 -6.11 -0.58 -3.79
C VAL A 70 -7.57 -0.17 -3.69
N ARG A 71 -8.12 -0.23 -2.49
CA ARG A 71 -9.41 0.38 -2.16
C ARG A 71 -9.16 1.76 -1.59
N ASP A 72 -9.83 2.76 -2.13
CA ASP A 72 -9.66 4.15 -1.78
C ASP A 72 -10.97 4.76 -1.26
N THR A 73 -10.84 5.74 -0.37
CA THR A 73 -11.97 6.52 0.13
C THR A 73 -12.36 7.67 -0.82
N TYR A 74 -11.52 7.96 -1.82
CA TYR A 74 -11.79 8.99 -2.83
C TYR A 74 -12.45 8.37 -4.06
N PRO A 75 -13.77 8.56 -4.26
CA PRO A 75 -14.48 7.98 -5.40
C PRO A 75 -13.97 8.47 -6.76
N ALA A 76 -13.36 9.66 -6.81
CA ALA A 76 -12.75 10.21 -8.01
C ALA A 76 -11.55 9.37 -8.52
N LEU A 77 -10.94 8.56 -7.65
CA LEU A 77 -9.88 7.63 -8.01
C LEU A 77 -10.48 6.26 -8.34
N GLY A 78 -10.84 6.05 -9.61
CA GLY A 78 -11.28 4.75 -10.11
C GLY A 78 -12.57 4.22 -9.48
N GLY A 79 -13.46 5.08 -8.97
CA GLY A 79 -14.69 4.64 -8.30
C GLY A 79 -14.43 3.99 -6.93
N GLY A 80 -13.31 4.31 -6.29
CA GLY A 80 -12.92 3.76 -4.99
C GLY A 80 -12.10 2.48 -5.07
N ILE A 81 -11.78 1.99 -6.28
CA ILE A 81 -10.84 0.88 -6.50
C ILE A 81 -9.95 1.24 -7.67
N HIS A 82 -8.63 1.16 -7.46
CA HIS A 82 -7.66 1.34 -8.53
C HIS A 82 -6.54 0.29 -8.48
N LEU A 83 -5.87 0.10 -9.61
CA LEU A 83 -4.86 -0.92 -9.80
C LEU A 83 -3.49 -0.26 -9.97
N GLN A 84 -2.52 -0.66 -9.17
CA GLN A 84 -1.22 -0.02 -9.13
C GLN A 84 -0.08 -1.03 -9.33
N PRO A 85 0.91 -0.75 -10.18
CA PRO A 85 2.14 -1.55 -10.18
C PRO A 85 2.74 -1.64 -8.78
N ALA A 86 3.13 -2.84 -8.37
CA ALA A 86 3.70 -3.06 -7.04
C ALA A 86 4.98 -2.25 -6.81
N SER A 87 5.77 -2.00 -7.86
CA SER A 87 6.96 -1.15 -7.83
C SER A 87 6.61 0.32 -7.53
N ARG A 88 5.57 0.85 -8.16
CA ARG A 88 5.08 2.20 -7.92
C ARG A 88 4.43 2.35 -6.56
N PHE A 89 3.65 1.35 -6.14
CA PHE A 89 3.09 1.34 -4.80
C PHE A 89 4.18 1.28 -3.72
N ALA A 90 5.25 0.51 -3.95
CA ALA A 90 6.43 0.49 -3.07
C ALA A 90 7.18 1.84 -3.04
N ALA A 91 7.25 2.55 -4.18
CA ALA A 91 7.78 3.91 -4.21
C ALA A 91 6.91 4.88 -3.41
N ALA A 92 5.59 4.79 -3.58
CA ALA A 92 4.61 5.59 -2.85
C ALA A 92 4.71 5.43 -1.31
N LEU A 93 5.00 4.20 -0.84
CA LEU A 93 5.20 3.90 0.58
C LEU A 93 6.47 4.53 1.18
N ARG A 94 7.49 4.87 0.37
CA ARG A 94 8.73 5.50 0.88
C ARG A 94 8.56 6.95 1.28
N ARG A 95 7.64 7.65 0.65
CA ARG A 95 7.34 9.06 0.88
C ARG A 95 8.57 9.98 0.83
N ASP A 96 8.71 10.69 -0.28
CA ASP A 96 9.83 11.63 -0.48
C ASP A 96 9.57 13.03 0.15
N ASP A 97 8.40 13.22 0.77
CA ASP A 97 7.99 14.48 1.41
C ASP A 97 8.53 14.66 2.84
N GLY A 98 9.46 13.81 3.27
CA GLY A 98 10.07 13.85 4.61
C GLY A 98 9.17 13.31 5.72
N ARG A 99 8.01 12.76 5.40
CA ARG A 99 7.11 12.10 6.34
C ARG A 99 7.30 10.58 6.30
N GLU A 100 6.94 9.92 7.38
CA GLU A 100 7.04 8.47 7.46
C GLU A 100 5.89 7.82 6.70
N GLY A 101 6.22 6.97 5.71
CA GLY A 101 5.29 6.09 5.03
C GLY A 101 5.33 4.69 5.62
N GLY A 102 4.42 3.84 5.18
CA GLY A 102 4.38 2.46 5.63
C GLY A 102 2.99 1.86 5.62
N VAL A 103 2.86 0.71 6.26
CA VAL A 103 1.59 -0.02 6.35
C VAL A 103 1.25 -0.28 7.81
N LEU A 104 0.07 0.18 8.21
CA LEU A 104 -0.54 -0.15 9.49
C LEU A 104 -1.28 -1.48 9.34
N CYS A 105 -0.99 -2.43 10.23
CA CYS A 105 -1.68 -3.70 10.33
C CYS A 105 -2.62 -3.63 11.53
N VAL A 106 -3.91 -3.86 11.31
CA VAL A 106 -4.91 -3.86 12.38
C VAL A 106 -5.22 -5.29 12.79
N CYS A 107 -4.90 -5.64 14.02
CA CYS A 107 -5.16 -6.99 14.55
C CYS A 107 -5.54 -6.94 16.03
N ASP A 108 -6.05 -8.06 16.54
CA ASP A 108 -6.30 -8.21 17.98
C ASP A 108 -5.01 -8.19 18.79
N ALA A 109 -5.05 -7.62 19.98
CA ALA A 109 -3.88 -7.50 20.86
C ALA A 109 -3.22 -8.87 21.15
N GLY A 110 -4.01 -9.94 21.26
CA GLY A 110 -3.46 -11.29 21.46
C GLY A 110 -2.65 -11.84 20.27
N ARG A 111 -2.85 -11.28 19.07
CA ARG A 111 -2.14 -11.67 17.85
C ARG A 111 -0.90 -10.82 17.57
N ALA A 112 -0.81 -9.62 18.17
CA ALA A 112 0.22 -8.62 17.84
C ALA A 112 1.63 -9.19 17.93
N ALA A 113 2.02 -9.81 19.06
CA ALA A 113 3.35 -10.38 19.25
C ALA A 113 3.68 -11.52 18.26
N GLY A 114 2.69 -12.29 17.82
CA GLY A 114 2.85 -13.30 16.77
C GLY A 114 3.12 -12.65 15.43
N LEU A 115 2.31 -11.69 15.07
CA LEU A 115 2.41 -10.93 13.83
C LEU A 115 3.78 -10.21 13.72
N GLU A 116 4.24 -9.56 14.79
CA GLU A 116 5.56 -8.91 14.82
C GLU A 116 6.69 -9.89 14.52
N ARG A 117 6.67 -11.09 15.11
CA ARG A 117 7.68 -12.14 14.82
C ARG A 117 7.63 -12.58 13.35
N ASP A 118 6.42 -12.77 12.80
CA ASP A 118 6.25 -13.22 11.42
C ASP A 118 6.70 -12.15 10.42
N LEU A 119 6.46 -10.87 10.72
CA LEU A 119 6.93 -9.73 9.94
C LEU A 119 8.45 -9.63 9.97
N ALA A 120 9.05 -9.72 11.17
CA ALA A 120 10.50 -9.70 11.34
C ALA A 120 11.19 -10.86 10.62
N ALA A 121 10.62 -12.08 10.65
CA ALA A 121 11.12 -13.23 9.92
C ALA A 121 11.12 -13.04 8.39
N ARG A 122 10.28 -12.15 7.86
CA ARG A 122 10.22 -11.75 6.46
C ARG A 122 11.10 -10.52 6.13
N GLY A 123 11.90 -10.05 7.09
CA GLY A 123 12.79 -8.89 6.92
C GLY A 123 12.06 -7.55 6.94
N LEU A 124 10.80 -7.52 7.42
CA LEU A 124 10.04 -6.28 7.57
C LEU A 124 10.33 -5.67 8.95
N GLN A 125 10.47 -4.34 8.97
CA GLN A 125 10.65 -3.60 10.21
C GLN A 125 9.29 -3.28 10.81
N VAL A 126 9.10 -3.66 12.07
CA VAL A 126 7.94 -3.25 12.86
C VAL A 126 8.34 -2.02 13.69
N ARG A 127 7.55 -0.97 13.59
CA ARG A 127 7.72 0.25 14.36
C ARG A 127 6.37 0.69 14.92
N HIS A 128 6.40 1.31 16.08
CA HIS A 128 5.26 2.10 16.52
C HIS A 128 5.24 3.41 15.72
N TRP A 129 4.11 3.71 15.12
CA TRP A 129 3.96 4.93 14.37
C TRP A 129 3.59 6.07 15.32
N ASP A 130 4.46 7.05 15.41
CA ASP A 130 4.17 8.32 16.06
C ASP A 130 3.49 9.25 15.04
N ASN A 131 2.21 9.50 15.24
CA ASN A 131 1.42 10.42 14.42
C ASN A 131 1.49 11.87 14.94
N GLY A 132 2.36 12.16 15.93
CA GLY A 132 2.48 13.45 16.58
C GLY A 132 1.34 13.78 17.54
N THR A 133 0.47 12.81 17.87
CA THR A 133 -0.54 12.99 18.91
C THR A 133 0.14 12.96 20.28
N PRO A 134 -0.02 14.00 21.15
CA PRO A 134 0.52 13.96 22.49
C PRO A 134 0.00 12.75 23.26
N GLU A 135 0.89 12.06 23.98
CA GLU A 135 0.44 11.01 24.88
C GLU A 135 -0.57 11.55 25.88
N PRO A 136 -1.64 10.81 26.20
CA PRO A 136 -2.56 11.20 27.24
C PRO A 136 -1.79 11.35 28.55
N SER A 137 -1.86 12.54 29.16
CA SER A 137 -1.25 12.78 30.44
C SER A 137 -1.75 11.72 31.42
N SER A 138 -0.84 10.90 31.93
CA SER A 138 -1.14 9.98 33.01
C SER A 138 -1.56 10.80 34.24
N GLY A 139 -2.87 10.94 34.45
CA GLY A 139 -3.48 11.56 35.61
C GLY A 139 -3.44 10.64 36.83
#